data_666c6cf99424e9bcaa3365219dd8b31b
#
_entry.id   666c6cf99424e9bcaa3365219dd8b31b
#
_cell.length_a   1.000
_cell.length_b   1.000
_cell.length_c   1.000
_cell.angle_alpha   90.00
_cell.angle_beta   90.00
_cell.angle_gamma   90.00
#
_symmetry.space_group_name_H-M   'P 1'
#
loop_
_entity.id
_entity.type
_entity.pdbx_description
1 polymer ?
#
loop_
_entity_poly.entity_id
_entity_poly.type
_entity_poly.pdbx_seq_one_letter_code
_entity_poly.pdbx_strand_id
1 'polypeptide(L)'
;MPSPRRRFVWEIDWNLLRTFTVIVEEKSLTAAGNRLSLKQPTISNALRRLEEHMACRLIDRSSNHFRTTPAGARLYAECQTMFNIVNGLPDLVKDDPDLVTGHVEMAFASHIECPFLDRFLADFHRTFPRVSFSTTVSASQTVIENVLSGEACLGICLAHEKHPELDYTVLYREHFGFFCAPGHPLFGKRGTQTADLATLDYVSFKTDHLGGALAPVARLRQRENFSGQVLGLFTNLEEVKRLIKVGFGFGPLPIHVVAADIEARQLWQLPPYENPPAADVYLVTRRFARGSRAENLLVDRLVAAIDAVPLSGRTYPAGLADSAAATPADIP
;
A
#
# COMPACT_ATOMS: atom_id res chain seq x y z
N MET A 1 2.60 -28.98 -34.45
CA MET A 1 2.13 -27.60 -34.76
C MET A 1 2.26 -26.77 -33.49
N PRO A 2 2.82 -25.56 -33.52
CA PRO A 2 2.91 -24.71 -32.36
C PRO A 2 1.51 -24.36 -31.85
N SER A 3 1.32 -24.29 -30.50
CA SER A 3 0.05 -23.98 -29.89
C SER A 3 -0.48 -22.62 -30.36
N PRO A 4 -1.80 -22.35 -30.39
CA PRO A 4 -2.38 -21.07 -30.81
C PRO A 4 -1.77 -19.87 -30.08
N ARG A 5 -1.36 -20.04 -28.80
CA ARG A 5 -0.67 -18.99 -28.01
C ARG A 5 0.74 -18.64 -28.51
N ARG A 6 1.45 -19.57 -29.13
CA ARG A 6 2.78 -19.31 -29.73
C ARG A 6 2.70 -18.49 -31.01
N ARG A 7 1.60 -18.57 -31.77
CA ARG A 7 1.37 -17.77 -32.97
C ARG A 7 1.12 -16.28 -32.66
N PHE A 8 0.36 -15.98 -31.64
CA PHE A 8 -0.04 -14.61 -31.28
C PHE A 8 1.17 -13.67 -31.13
N VAL A 9 2.24 -14.09 -30.43
CA VAL A 9 3.45 -13.27 -30.20
C VAL A 9 4.15 -12.88 -31.49
N TRP A 10 4.09 -13.72 -32.52
CA TRP A 10 4.73 -13.48 -33.81
C TRP A 10 3.83 -12.78 -34.83
N GLU A 11 2.54 -12.83 -34.64
CA GLU A 11 1.53 -12.27 -35.56
C GLU A 11 1.04 -10.87 -35.15
N ILE A 12 1.16 -10.54 -33.86
CA ILE A 12 0.75 -9.21 -33.39
C ILE A 12 1.77 -8.13 -33.77
N ASP A 13 1.26 -7.04 -34.29
CA ASP A 13 2.05 -5.81 -34.45
C ASP A 13 2.21 -5.12 -33.09
N TRP A 14 3.40 -5.18 -32.53
CA TRP A 14 3.74 -4.59 -31.21
C TRP A 14 3.48 -3.09 -31.12
N ASN A 15 3.48 -2.37 -32.25
CA ASN A 15 3.10 -0.95 -32.26
C ASN A 15 1.63 -0.73 -31.88
N LEU A 16 0.78 -1.71 -32.07
CA LEU A 16 -0.62 -1.62 -31.62
C LEU A 16 -0.71 -1.56 -30.10
N LEU A 17 0.09 -2.36 -29.38
CA LEU A 17 0.15 -2.35 -27.92
C LEU A 17 0.72 -1.02 -27.42
N ARG A 18 1.79 -0.52 -28.03
CA ARG A 18 2.36 0.81 -27.71
C ARG A 18 1.33 1.92 -27.92
N THR A 19 0.66 1.92 -29.04
CA THR A 19 -0.37 2.92 -29.36
C THR A 19 -1.54 2.86 -28.37
N PHE A 20 -1.99 1.67 -28.00
CA PHE A 20 -3.02 1.46 -27.00
C PHE A 20 -2.62 2.01 -25.63
N THR A 21 -1.40 1.74 -25.17
CA THR A 21 -0.88 2.26 -23.90
C THR A 21 -0.95 3.79 -23.86
N VAL A 22 -0.46 4.46 -24.91
CA VAL A 22 -0.51 5.92 -25.01
C VAL A 22 -1.97 6.44 -25.07
N ILE A 23 -2.87 5.72 -25.72
CA ILE A 23 -4.30 6.10 -25.76
C ILE A 23 -4.90 6.06 -24.33
N VAL A 24 -4.58 5.07 -23.52
CA VAL A 24 -5.10 4.94 -22.14
C VAL A 24 -4.53 6.05 -21.25
N GLU A 25 -3.23 6.34 -21.34
CA GLU A 25 -2.56 7.41 -20.59
C GLU A 25 -3.11 8.79 -20.90
N GLU A 26 -3.26 9.11 -22.19
CA GLU A 26 -3.75 10.42 -22.63
C GLU A 26 -5.28 10.58 -22.52
N LYS A 27 -6.02 9.51 -22.29
CA LYS A 27 -7.48 9.48 -22.22
C LYS A 27 -8.15 10.18 -23.44
N SER A 28 -7.42 10.23 -24.58
CA SER A 28 -7.82 10.93 -25.80
C SER A 28 -7.07 10.40 -27.02
N LEU A 29 -7.81 10.06 -28.09
CA LEU A 29 -7.19 9.64 -29.35
C LEU A 29 -6.40 10.78 -30.04
N THR A 30 -6.87 12.01 -29.88
CA THR A 30 -6.19 13.19 -30.45
C THR A 30 -4.91 13.49 -29.70
N ALA A 31 -4.92 13.48 -28.37
CA ALA A 31 -3.73 13.68 -27.55
C ALA A 31 -2.69 12.57 -27.78
N ALA A 32 -3.15 11.32 -27.85
CA ALA A 32 -2.29 10.18 -28.20
C ALA A 32 -1.64 10.34 -29.58
N GLY A 33 -2.39 10.84 -30.57
CA GLY A 33 -1.85 11.17 -31.89
C GLY A 33 -0.76 12.23 -31.83
N ASN A 34 -0.98 13.30 -31.08
CA ASN A 34 0.02 14.36 -30.89
C ASN A 34 1.29 13.82 -30.23
N ARG A 35 1.15 13.02 -29.13
CA ARG A 35 2.30 12.43 -28.42
C ARG A 35 3.11 11.47 -29.29
N LEU A 36 2.44 10.70 -30.15
CA LEU A 36 3.09 9.75 -31.07
C LEU A 36 3.48 10.37 -32.41
N SER A 37 3.20 11.65 -32.66
CA SER A 37 3.40 12.32 -33.95
C SER A 37 2.66 11.62 -35.10
N LEU A 38 1.46 11.10 -34.82
CA LEU A 38 0.60 10.40 -35.76
C LEU A 38 -0.74 11.11 -35.90
N LYS A 39 -1.38 10.99 -37.08
CA LYS A 39 -2.72 11.53 -37.30
C LYS A 39 -3.77 10.70 -36.52
N GLN A 40 -4.79 11.37 -35.98
CA GLN A 40 -5.87 10.74 -35.22
C GLN A 40 -6.55 9.54 -35.94
N PRO A 41 -6.77 9.54 -37.28
CA PRO A 41 -7.27 8.34 -37.96
C PRO A 41 -6.37 7.14 -37.89
N THR A 42 -5.03 7.34 -37.87
CA THR A 42 -4.03 6.27 -37.70
C THR A 42 -4.16 5.65 -36.30
N ILE A 43 -4.26 6.47 -35.27
CA ILE A 43 -4.47 6.03 -33.87
C ILE A 43 -5.78 5.24 -33.74
N SER A 44 -6.89 5.76 -34.30
CA SER A 44 -8.19 5.09 -34.29
C SER A 44 -8.18 3.74 -35.00
N ASN A 45 -7.47 3.65 -36.13
CA ASN A 45 -7.31 2.39 -36.87
C ASN A 45 -6.43 1.37 -36.11
N ALA A 46 -5.36 1.84 -35.48
CA ALA A 46 -4.50 0.99 -34.65
C ALA A 46 -5.29 0.37 -33.49
N LEU A 47 -6.09 1.18 -32.77
CA LEU A 47 -6.94 0.68 -31.70
C LEU A 47 -7.97 -0.33 -32.23
N ARG A 48 -8.64 -0.05 -33.36
CA ARG A 48 -9.60 -0.98 -33.95
C ARG A 48 -8.94 -2.33 -34.30
N ARG A 49 -7.75 -2.31 -34.94
CA ARG A 49 -7.01 -3.52 -35.26
C ARG A 49 -6.63 -4.33 -34.02
N LEU A 50 -6.24 -3.67 -32.93
CA LEU A 50 -5.94 -4.33 -31.67
C LEU A 50 -7.21 -4.97 -31.06
N GLU A 51 -8.33 -4.25 -31.03
CA GLU A 51 -9.62 -4.79 -30.56
C GLU A 51 -10.09 -6.00 -31.41
N GLU A 52 -9.83 -5.98 -32.74
CA GLU A 52 -10.09 -7.13 -33.63
C GLU A 52 -9.18 -8.33 -33.27
N HIS A 53 -7.88 -8.12 -33.03
CA HIS A 53 -6.98 -9.19 -32.58
C HIS A 53 -7.35 -9.76 -31.23
N MET A 54 -7.83 -8.93 -30.29
CA MET A 54 -8.26 -9.35 -28.95
C MET A 54 -9.70 -9.87 -28.91
N ALA A 55 -10.45 -9.74 -30.01
CA ALA A 55 -11.87 -10.09 -30.12
C ALA A 55 -12.76 -9.44 -29.04
N CYS A 56 -12.35 -8.28 -28.51
CA CYS A 56 -13.11 -7.54 -27.51
C CYS A 56 -12.83 -6.03 -27.57
N ARG A 57 -13.76 -5.24 -27.05
CA ARG A 57 -13.58 -3.79 -26.88
C ARG A 57 -12.65 -3.51 -25.70
N LEU A 58 -11.68 -2.63 -25.92
CA LEU A 58 -10.70 -2.21 -24.91
C LEU A 58 -11.00 -0.80 -24.38
N ILE A 59 -11.63 0.04 -25.23
CA ILE A 59 -12.04 1.40 -24.89
C ILE A 59 -13.54 1.54 -25.14
N ASP A 60 -14.26 2.02 -24.14
CA ASP A 60 -15.66 2.41 -24.28
C ASP A 60 -15.75 3.87 -24.75
N ARG A 61 -16.42 4.07 -25.90
CA ARG A 61 -16.63 5.35 -26.54
C ARG A 61 -18.13 5.72 -26.60
N SER A 62 -19.01 4.93 -25.96
CA SER A 62 -20.47 5.03 -26.11
C SER A 62 -21.08 6.18 -25.30
N SER A 63 -20.38 6.72 -24.33
CA SER A 63 -20.77 7.91 -23.58
C SER A 63 -19.74 9.02 -23.85
N ASN A 64 -20.13 10.26 -23.68
CA ASN A 64 -19.25 11.45 -23.83
C ASN A 64 -18.00 11.41 -22.93
N HIS A 65 -17.69 10.23 -22.36
CA HIS A 65 -16.57 9.94 -21.50
C HIS A 65 -15.71 8.81 -22.08
N PHE A 66 -14.44 9.12 -22.29
CA PHE A 66 -13.42 8.12 -22.64
C PHE A 66 -13.15 7.21 -21.43
N ARG A 67 -13.49 5.92 -21.51
CA ARG A 67 -13.27 4.95 -20.43
C ARG A 67 -12.63 3.67 -20.95
N THR A 68 -11.68 3.16 -20.20
CA THR A 68 -11.09 1.84 -20.44
C THR A 68 -12.06 0.77 -19.96
N THR A 69 -12.29 -0.27 -20.77
CA THR A 69 -13.10 -1.42 -20.35
C THR A 69 -12.32 -2.29 -19.33
N PRO A 70 -12.97 -3.20 -18.58
CA PRO A 70 -12.24 -4.14 -17.70
C PRO A 70 -11.19 -4.98 -18.45
N ALA A 71 -11.45 -5.36 -19.72
CA ALA A 71 -10.48 -6.04 -20.57
C ALA A 71 -9.32 -5.12 -20.95
N GLY A 72 -9.63 -3.85 -21.28
CA GLY A 72 -8.63 -2.84 -21.57
C GLY A 72 -7.74 -2.53 -20.38
N ALA A 73 -8.29 -2.44 -19.17
CA ALA A 73 -7.51 -2.21 -17.97
C ALA A 73 -6.50 -3.36 -17.70
N ARG A 74 -6.94 -4.61 -17.84
CA ARG A 74 -6.04 -5.77 -17.73
C ARG A 74 -4.94 -5.76 -18.79
N LEU A 75 -5.29 -5.51 -20.06
CA LEU A 75 -4.30 -5.44 -21.13
C LEU A 75 -3.31 -4.28 -20.92
N TYR A 76 -3.78 -3.14 -20.43
CA TYR A 76 -2.93 -1.98 -20.14
C TYR A 76 -1.88 -2.32 -19.08
N ALA A 77 -2.26 -2.97 -17.98
CA ALA A 77 -1.33 -3.41 -16.94
C ALA A 77 -0.24 -4.34 -17.50
N GLU A 78 -0.61 -5.29 -18.35
CA GLU A 78 0.36 -6.20 -18.98
C GLU A 78 1.26 -5.45 -19.99
N CYS A 79 0.73 -4.50 -20.75
CA CYS A 79 1.52 -3.66 -21.64
C CYS A 79 2.54 -2.82 -20.86
N GLN A 80 2.17 -2.23 -19.73
CA GLN A 80 3.10 -1.48 -18.89
C GLN A 80 4.26 -2.38 -18.42
N THR A 81 3.95 -3.58 -17.93
CA THR A 81 4.96 -4.56 -17.54
C THR A 81 5.92 -4.89 -18.69
N MET A 82 5.39 -5.15 -19.88
CA MET A 82 6.20 -5.41 -21.07
C MET A 82 7.11 -4.22 -21.42
N PHE A 83 6.59 -3.00 -21.44
CA PHE A 83 7.37 -1.81 -21.76
C PHE A 83 8.44 -1.50 -20.71
N ASN A 84 8.16 -1.74 -19.44
CA ASN A 84 9.16 -1.62 -18.36
C ASN A 84 10.32 -2.61 -18.59
N ILE A 85 10.03 -3.85 -18.97
CA ILE A 85 11.07 -4.84 -19.33
C ILE A 85 11.91 -4.36 -20.54
N VAL A 86 11.24 -3.89 -21.60
CA VAL A 86 11.91 -3.41 -22.81
C VAL A 86 12.77 -2.18 -22.52
N ASN A 87 12.29 -1.25 -21.70
CA ASN A 87 13.06 -0.07 -21.27
C ASN A 87 14.33 -0.45 -20.48
N GLY A 88 14.32 -1.58 -19.77
CA GLY A 88 15.49 -2.10 -19.05
C GLY A 88 16.53 -2.82 -19.93
N LEU A 89 16.21 -3.16 -21.19
CA LEU A 89 17.14 -3.90 -22.06
C LEU A 89 18.47 -3.19 -22.32
N PRO A 90 18.55 -1.86 -22.54
CA PRO A 90 19.82 -1.17 -22.71
C PRO A 90 20.75 -1.31 -21.50
N ASP A 91 20.19 -1.39 -20.29
CA ASP A 91 20.98 -1.53 -19.06
C ASP A 91 21.43 -2.99 -18.84
N LEU A 92 20.66 -3.96 -19.35
CA LEU A 92 21.05 -5.38 -19.33
C LEU A 92 22.24 -5.68 -20.25
N VAL A 93 22.36 -4.95 -21.35
CA VAL A 93 23.43 -5.15 -22.35
C VAL A 93 24.75 -4.49 -21.93
N LYS A 94 24.67 -3.52 -21.05
CA LYS A 94 25.84 -2.78 -20.53
C LYS A 94 26.41 -3.44 -19.29
N ASP A 95 26.74 -4.60 -19.21
CA ASP A 95 27.36 -5.46 -18.17
C ASP A 95 28.03 -4.75 -16.96
N ASP A 96 27.54 -3.55 -16.60
CA ASP A 96 28.02 -2.74 -15.49
C ASP A 96 26.99 -2.85 -14.32
N PRO A 97 27.28 -3.60 -13.26
CA PRO A 97 26.41 -3.73 -12.10
C PRO A 97 26.18 -2.40 -11.38
N ASP A 98 27.09 -1.42 -11.54
CA ASP A 98 26.98 -0.10 -10.90
C ASP A 98 26.02 0.86 -11.66
N LEU A 99 25.50 0.48 -12.81
CA LEU A 99 24.62 1.27 -13.66
C LEU A 99 23.14 0.85 -13.58
N VAL A 100 22.67 0.40 -12.43
CA VAL A 100 21.22 0.22 -12.25
C VAL A 100 20.56 1.59 -12.25
N THR A 101 19.77 1.85 -13.28
CA THR A 101 18.96 3.06 -13.42
C THR A 101 17.49 2.67 -13.50
N GLY A 102 16.61 3.61 -13.25
CA GLY A 102 15.17 3.40 -13.40
C GLY A 102 14.36 4.18 -12.39
N HIS A 103 13.07 4.06 -12.54
CA HIS A 103 12.10 4.64 -11.63
C HIS A 103 11.30 3.51 -10.99
N VAL A 104 11.04 3.63 -9.70
CA VAL A 104 10.26 2.66 -8.91
C VAL A 104 9.06 3.37 -8.33
N GLU A 105 7.87 2.94 -8.73
CA GLU A 105 6.60 3.41 -8.19
C GLU A 105 6.16 2.49 -7.06
N MET A 106 5.91 3.07 -5.88
CA MET A 106 5.46 2.35 -4.67
C MET A 106 4.11 2.89 -4.20
N ALA A 107 3.30 2.04 -3.58
CA ALA A 107 2.04 2.45 -2.97
C ALA A 107 2.04 2.11 -1.48
N PHE A 108 1.79 3.10 -0.62
CA PHE A 108 1.83 2.94 0.84
C PHE A 108 0.47 3.27 1.46
N ALA A 109 0.12 2.56 2.51
CA ALA A 109 -0.95 2.99 3.40
C ALA A 109 -0.54 4.25 4.18
N SER A 110 -1.53 4.97 4.72
CA SER A 110 -1.34 6.33 5.26
C SER A 110 -0.52 6.44 6.55
N HIS A 111 0.03 5.34 7.08
CA HIS A 111 0.67 5.33 8.40
C HIS A 111 1.89 4.42 8.49
N ILE A 112 2.64 4.33 7.42
CA ILE A 112 3.81 3.46 7.42
C ILE A 112 4.98 4.17 8.10
N GLU A 113 5.20 3.85 9.38
CA GLU A 113 6.41 4.19 10.13
C GLU A 113 7.15 2.89 10.45
N CYS A 114 8.22 2.61 9.72
CA CYS A 114 8.96 1.36 9.83
C CYS A 114 10.46 1.59 9.74
N PRO A 115 11.16 1.72 10.89
CA PRO A 115 12.61 1.93 10.92
C PRO A 115 13.42 0.87 10.17
N PHE A 116 12.89 -0.35 10.04
CA PHE A 116 13.51 -1.39 9.23
C PHE A 116 13.47 -1.03 7.73
N LEU A 117 12.31 -0.62 7.23
CA LEU A 117 12.14 -0.21 5.84
C LEU A 117 12.96 1.03 5.51
N ASP A 118 12.98 2.02 6.41
CA ASP A 118 13.73 3.27 6.22
C ASP A 118 15.23 3.01 6.07
N ARG A 119 15.78 2.15 6.93
CA ARG A 119 17.19 1.73 6.81
C ARG A 119 17.45 1.00 5.51
N PHE A 120 16.57 0.07 5.14
CA PHE A 120 16.68 -0.66 3.88
C PHE A 120 16.67 0.28 2.68
N LEU A 121 15.74 1.23 2.60
CA LEU A 121 15.65 2.20 1.50
C LEU A 121 16.88 3.11 1.44
N ALA A 122 17.40 3.54 2.60
CA ALA A 122 18.63 4.33 2.67
C ALA A 122 19.84 3.54 2.15
N ASP A 123 19.96 2.25 2.52
CA ASP A 123 21.03 1.37 2.07
C ASP A 123 20.92 1.05 0.57
N PHE A 124 19.69 0.83 0.10
CA PHE A 124 19.42 0.62 -1.31
C PHE A 124 19.81 1.85 -2.15
N HIS A 125 19.39 3.06 -1.73
CA HIS A 125 19.75 4.29 -2.41
C HIS A 125 21.26 4.55 -2.45
N ARG A 126 21.99 4.25 -1.36
CA ARG A 126 23.46 4.36 -1.36
C ARG A 126 24.12 3.41 -2.36
N THR A 127 23.54 2.21 -2.51
CA THR A 127 24.05 1.19 -3.45
C THR A 127 23.68 1.50 -4.89
N PHE A 128 22.51 2.07 -5.13
CA PHE A 128 21.95 2.37 -6.46
C PHE A 128 21.47 3.83 -6.55
N PRO A 129 22.39 4.81 -6.53
CA PRO A 129 22.04 6.23 -6.44
C PRO A 129 21.32 6.81 -7.66
N ARG A 130 21.27 6.04 -8.77
CA ARG A 130 20.58 6.44 -10.00
C ARG A 130 19.17 5.90 -10.11
N VAL A 131 18.71 5.11 -9.12
CA VAL A 131 17.32 4.69 -9.04
C VAL A 131 16.52 5.80 -8.36
N SER A 132 15.46 6.25 -9.02
CA SER A 132 14.51 7.23 -8.47
C SER A 132 13.25 6.53 -7.97
N PHE A 133 12.56 7.16 -7.03
CA PHE A 133 11.37 6.62 -6.39
C PHE A 133 10.24 7.62 -6.44
N SER A 134 9.01 7.13 -6.59
CA SER A 134 7.81 7.85 -6.20
C SER A 134 6.92 6.98 -5.32
N THR A 135 6.14 7.63 -4.47
CA THR A 135 5.25 6.94 -3.53
C THR A 135 3.88 7.58 -3.55
N THR A 136 2.87 6.76 -3.83
CA THR A 136 1.47 7.15 -3.67
C THR A 136 0.97 6.68 -2.31
N VAL A 137 0.41 7.59 -1.50
CA VAL A 137 -0.16 7.27 -0.19
C VAL A 137 -1.68 7.23 -0.29
N SER A 138 -2.29 6.10 0.11
CA SER A 138 -3.74 5.88 -0.02
C SER A 138 -4.28 4.89 1.02
N ALA A 139 -5.58 4.55 0.95
CA ALA A 139 -6.14 3.48 1.77
C ALA A 139 -5.59 2.11 1.34
N SER A 140 -5.47 1.17 2.28
CA SER A 140 -4.90 -0.17 2.02
C SER A 140 -5.55 -0.90 0.83
N GLN A 141 -6.86 -0.75 0.63
CA GLN A 141 -7.54 -1.34 -0.51
C GLN A 141 -7.05 -0.75 -1.85
N THR A 142 -6.87 0.56 -1.92
CA THR A 142 -6.33 1.24 -3.12
C THR A 142 -4.87 0.87 -3.36
N VAL A 143 -4.07 0.68 -2.29
CA VAL A 143 -2.70 0.14 -2.41
C VAL A 143 -2.70 -1.22 -3.11
N ILE A 144 -3.60 -2.13 -2.69
CA ILE A 144 -3.76 -3.46 -3.31
C ILE A 144 -4.17 -3.33 -4.79
N GLU A 145 -5.10 -2.43 -5.11
CA GLU A 145 -5.56 -2.17 -6.48
C GLU A 145 -4.44 -1.61 -7.36
N ASN A 146 -3.61 -0.68 -6.87
CA ASN A 146 -2.46 -0.12 -7.60
C ASN A 146 -1.40 -1.19 -7.90
N VAL A 147 -1.17 -2.13 -6.98
CA VAL A 147 -0.26 -3.25 -7.23
C VAL A 147 -0.86 -4.23 -8.25
N LEU A 148 -2.15 -4.54 -8.16
CA LEU A 148 -2.85 -5.41 -9.12
C LEU A 148 -2.83 -4.82 -10.53
N SER A 149 -3.11 -3.53 -10.68
CA SER A 149 -3.10 -2.84 -11.97
C SER A 149 -1.71 -2.65 -12.55
N GLY A 150 -0.66 -2.76 -11.71
CA GLY A 150 0.72 -2.48 -12.09
C GLY A 150 1.09 -1.00 -12.09
N GLU A 151 0.24 -0.15 -11.51
CA GLU A 151 0.56 1.26 -11.25
C GLU A 151 1.66 1.39 -10.18
N ALA A 152 1.77 0.41 -9.27
CA ALA A 152 2.87 0.30 -8.33
C ALA A 152 3.54 -1.08 -8.43
N CYS A 153 4.87 -1.14 -8.33
CA CYS A 153 5.61 -2.39 -8.37
C CYS A 153 5.46 -3.17 -7.04
N LEU A 154 5.29 -2.46 -5.95
CA LEU A 154 5.03 -2.99 -4.62
C LEU A 154 4.07 -2.10 -3.83
N GLY A 155 3.39 -2.72 -2.88
CA GLY A 155 2.53 -2.04 -1.92
C GLY A 155 2.94 -2.35 -0.49
N ILE A 156 2.73 -1.39 0.42
CA ILE A 156 2.90 -1.60 1.86
C ILE A 156 1.60 -1.21 2.54
N CYS A 157 0.89 -2.18 3.10
CA CYS A 157 -0.43 -1.94 3.66
C CYS A 157 -0.88 -3.02 4.66
N LEU A 158 -1.93 -2.72 5.38
CA LEU A 158 -2.70 -3.72 6.12
C LEU A 158 -3.57 -4.53 5.14
N ALA A 159 -3.71 -5.83 5.37
CA ALA A 159 -4.59 -6.69 4.59
C ALA A 159 -5.33 -7.68 5.49
N HIS A 160 -6.64 -7.82 5.29
CA HIS A 160 -7.46 -8.86 5.91
C HIS A 160 -7.68 -10.03 4.94
N GLU A 161 -8.14 -9.72 3.74
CA GLU A 161 -8.30 -10.67 2.66
C GLU A 161 -7.11 -10.57 1.70
N LYS A 162 -6.59 -11.72 1.28
CA LYS A 162 -5.45 -11.81 0.37
C LYS A 162 -5.92 -12.13 -1.03
N HIS A 163 -5.60 -11.27 -1.98
CA HIS A 163 -5.93 -11.48 -3.39
C HIS A 163 -5.06 -12.60 -3.98
N PRO A 164 -5.61 -13.56 -4.75
CA PRO A 164 -4.88 -14.73 -5.24
C PRO A 164 -3.73 -14.42 -6.22
N GLU A 165 -3.77 -13.28 -6.90
CA GLU A 165 -2.74 -12.82 -7.83
C GLU A 165 -1.59 -12.06 -7.17
N LEU A 166 -1.65 -11.86 -5.83
CA LEU A 166 -0.65 -11.15 -5.07
C LEU A 166 0.05 -12.05 -4.05
N ASP A 167 1.31 -11.76 -3.81
CA ASP A 167 2.09 -12.31 -2.71
C ASP A 167 2.11 -11.30 -1.55
N TYR A 168 1.98 -11.81 -0.33
CA TYR A 168 1.92 -11.03 0.90
C TYR A 168 3.00 -11.53 1.86
N THR A 169 4.03 -10.72 2.05
CA THR A 169 5.10 -10.99 3.01
C THR A 169 4.94 -10.06 4.21
N VAL A 170 4.95 -10.58 5.43
CA VAL A 170 4.86 -9.74 6.64
C VAL A 170 6.11 -8.86 6.72
N LEU A 171 5.94 -7.56 6.51
CA LEU A 171 7.02 -6.59 6.58
C LEU A 171 7.34 -6.26 8.04
N TYR A 172 6.33 -5.91 8.83
CA TYR A 172 6.46 -5.69 10.26
C TYR A 172 5.14 -5.92 10.97
N ARG A 173 5.19 -5.97 12.30
CA ARG A 173 4.02 -6.03 13.18
C ARG A 173 3.93 -4.76 14.00
N GLU A 174 2.73 -4.20 14.12
CA GLU A 174 2.45 -3.06 14.96
C GLU A 174 1.39 -3.40 16.01
N HIS A 175 1.52 -2.75 17.17
CA HIS A 175 0.55 -2.88 18.25
C HIS A 175 -0.26 -1.60 18.37
N PHE A 176 -1.57 -1.76 18.58
CA PHE A 176 -2.53 -0.67 18.76
C PHE A 176 -2.83 -0.46 20.24
N GLY A 177 -2.71 0.78 20.71
CA GLY A 177 -3.25 1.23 21.99
C GLY A 177 -4.49 2.07 21.78
N PHE A 178 -5.31 2.21 22.82
CA PHE A 178 -6.32 3.28 22.86
C PHE A 178 -5.70 4.55 23.43
N PHE A 179 -6.11 5.70 22.89
CA PHE A 179 -5.58 7.00 23.30
C PHE A 179 -6.69 8.02 23.46
N CYS A 180 -6.50 8.94 24.41
CA CYS A 180 -7.32 10.13 24.55
C CYS A 180 -6.43 11.38 24.68
N ALA A 181 -7.03 12.56 24.57
CA ALA A 181 -6.34 13.85 24.65
C ALA A 181 -6.70 14.64 25.95
N PRO A 182 -6.00 15.74 26.27
CA PRO A 182 -6.35 16.63 27.36
C PRO A 182 -7.82 17.05 27.31
N GLY A 183 -8.49 17.07 28.46
CA GLY A 183 -9.94 17.31 28.56
C GLY A 183 -10.81 16.04 28.57
N HIS A 184 -10.29 14.89 28.16
CA HIS A 184 -11.00 13.64 28.27
C HIS A 184 -11.06 13.16 29.74
N PRO A 185 -12.19 12.56 30.22
CA PRO A 185 -12.36 12.15 31.61
C PRO A 185 -11.28 11.21 32.16
N LEU A 186 -10.64 10.45 31.29
CA LEU A 186 -9.58 9.48 31.65
C LEU A 186 -8.15 10.00 31.39
N PHE A 187 -7.98 11.21 30.90
CA PHE A 187 -6.65 11.77 30.66
C PHE A 187 -5.86 11.91 31.98
N GLY A 188 -4.67 11.36 32.02
CA GLY A 188 -3.78 11.40 33.21
C GLY A 188 -4.21 10.45 34.33
N LYS A 189 -5.33 9.70 34.20
CA LYS A 189 -5.74 8.74 35.23
C LYS A 189 -4.90 7.47 35.15
N ARG A 190 -4.41 7.04 36.31
CA ARG A 190 -3.68 5.77 36.48
C ARG A 190 -4.64 4.68 36.97
N GLY A 191 -4.34 3.43 36.69
CA GLY A 191 -5.15 2.29 37.14
C GLY A 191 -6.46 2.10 36.41
N THR A 192 -6.67 2.80 35.30
CA THR A 192 -7.82 2.63 34.41
C THR A 192 -7.82 1.21 33.83
N GLN A 193 -9.00 0.58 33.83
CA GLN A 193 -9.21 -0.74 33.24
C GLN A 193 -9.95 -0.65 31.91
N THR A 194 -9.86 -1.69 31.08
CA THR A 194 -10.54 -1.71 29.77
C THR A 194 -12.06 -1.53 29.88
N ALA A 195 -12.65 -2.03 30.98
CA ALA A 195 -14.08 -1.85 31.27
C ALA A 195 -14.48 -0.39 31.45
N ASP A 196 -13.56 0.49 31.90
CA ASP A 196 -13.85 1.92 32.07
C ASP A 196 -14.04 2.64 30.71
N LEU A 197 -13.63 2.02 29.60
CA LEU A 197 -13.82 2.52 28.24
C LEU A 197 -15.18 2.12 27.66
N ALA A 198 -15.86 1.13 28.22
CA ALA A 198 -16.97 0.45 27.57
C ALA A 198 -18.15 1.36 27.19
N THR A 199 -18.39 2.43 27.95
CA THR A 199 -19.52 3.35 27.72
C THR A 199 -19.09 4.71 27.14
N LEU A 200 -17.79 4.90 26.87
CA LEU A 200 -17.28 6.16 26.39
C LEU A 200 -17.33 6.22 24.85
N ASP A 201 -17.58 7.41 24.36
CA ASP A 201 -17.61 7.67 22.92
C ASP A 201 -16.21 7.60 22.31
N TYR A 202 -16.13 7.10 21.07
CA TYR A 202 -14.86 6.89 20.41
C TYR A 202 -14.87 7.18 18.91
N VAL A 203 -13.69 7.36 18.36
CA VAL A 203 -13.42 7.43 16.93
C VAL A 203 -12.56 6.25 16.51
N SER A 204 -12.66 5.81 15.26
CA SER A 204 -11.89 4.67 14.80
C SER A 204 -11.65 4.68 13.29
N PHE A 205 -11.04 3.61 12.80
CA PHE A 205 -10.83 3.36 11.38
C PHE A 205 -12.04 2.65 10.76
N LYS A 206 -12.28 2.91 9.47
CA LYS A 206 -13.28 2.14 8.69
C LYS A 206 -12.98 0.65 8.63
N THR A 207 -11.72 0.26 8.81
CA THR A 207 -11.27 -1.14 8.84
C THR A 207 -11.39 -1.80 10.21
N ASP A 208 -11.86 -1.07 11.24
CA ASP A 208 -12.06 -1.58 12.60
C ASP A 208 -13.41 -2.31 12.74
N HIS A 209 -13.50 -3.45 12.09
CA HIS A 209 -14.59 -4.41 12.18
C HIS A 209 -14.06 -5.84 12.01
N LEU A 210 -14.85 -6.86 12.34
CA LEU A 210 -14.39 -8.26 12.39
C LEU A 210 -13.86 -8.80 11.05
N GLY A 211 -14.38 -8.31 9.93
CA GLY A 211 -13.91 -8.62 8.58
C GLY A 211 -12.90 -7.60 8.02
N GLY A 212 -12.34 -6.73 8.84
CA GLY A 212 -11.41 -5.70 8.42
C GLY A 212 -9.98 -5.94 8.88
N ALA A 213 -9.06 -5.14 8.39
CA ALA A 213 -7.63 -5.27 8.71
C ALA A 213 -7.32 -5.03 10.21
N LEU A 214 -8.18 -4.26 10.91
CA LEU A 214 -8.09 -4.05 12.36
C LEU A 214 -9.07 -4.96 13.15
N ALA A 215 -9.37 -6.15 12.64
CA ALA A 215 -10.15 -7.14 13.35
C ALA A 215 -9.65 -7.45 14.78
N PRO A 216 -8.34 -7.42 15.12
CA PRO A 216 -7.90 -7.56 16.52
C PRO A 216 -8.44 -6.47 17.45
N VAL A 217 -8.51 -5.21 16.99
CA VAL A 217 -9.09 -4.09 17.75
C VAL A 217 -10.60 -4.28 17.90
N ALA A 218 -11.31 -4.65 16.82
CA ALA A 218 -12.73 -4.92 16.83
C ALA A 218 -13.09 -6.07 17.80
N ARG A 219 -12.31 -7.15 17.81
CA ARG A 219 -12.49 -8.28 18.75
C ARG A 219 -12.31 -7.85 20.20
N LEU A 220 -11.31 -7.01 20.49
CA LEU A 220 -11.13 -6.46 21.83
C LEU A 220 -12.36 -5.66 22.27
N ARG A 221 -12.86 -4.73 21.44
CA ARG A 221 -14.05 -3.94 21.75
C ARG A 221 -15.30 -4.81 21.96
N GLN A 222 -15.47 -5.86 21.15
CA GLN A 222 -16.57 -6.80 21.31
C GLN A 222 -16.46 -7.59 22.63
N ARG A 223 -15.28 -8.09 22.96
CA ARG A 223 -15.02 -8.84 24.20
C ARG A 223 -15.30 -8.00 25.44
N GLU A 224 -14.93 -6.74 25.42
CA GLU A 224 -15.09 -5.78 26.50
C GLU A 224 -16.47 -5.05 26.46
N ASN A 225 -17.37 -5.45 25.57
CA ASN A 225 -18.72 -4.91 25.41
C ASN A 225 -18.76 -3.38 25.25
N PHE A 226 -17.93 -2.80 24.38
CA PHE A 226 -17.98 -1.37 24.11
C PHE A 226 -19.34 -0.98 23.52
N SER A 227 -20.03 -0.07 24.21
CA SER A 227 -21.38 0.41 23.89
C SER A 227 -21.44 1.93 23.66
N GLY A 228 -20.32 2.63 23.84
CA GLY A 228 -20.23 4.05 23.56
C GLY A 228 -20.49 4.35 22.07
N GLN A 229 -20.86 5.59 21.77
CA GLN A 229 -21.17 6.01 20.41
C GLN A 229 -19.89 6.09 19.56
N VAL A 230 -19.96 5.58 18.32
CA VAL A 230 -18.92 5.81 17.31
C VAL A 230 -19.14 7.19 16.72
N LEU A 231 -18.30 8.16 17.07
CA LEU A 231 -18.40 9.54 16.62
C LEU A 231 -17.80 9.76 15.22
N GLY A 232 -16.98 8.82 14.75
CA GLY A 232 -16.43 8.88 13.40
C GLY A 232 -15.61 7.67 13.01
N LEU A 233 -15.65 7.34 11.71
CA LEU A 233 -14.85 6.28 11.09
C LEU A 233 -14.07 6.85 9.90
N PHE A 234 -12.75 6.66 9.91
CA PHE A 234 -11.83 7.29 8.95
C PHE A 234 -10.93 6.24 8.27
N THR A 235 -10.41 6.59 7.12
CA THR A 235 -9.45 5.75 6.37
C THR A 235 -7.99 6.16 6.60
N ASN A 236 -7.78 7.36 7.17
CA ASN A 236 -6.47 7.96 7.37
C ASN A 236 -6.16 8.07 8.87
N LEU A 237 -4.96 7.64 9.27
CA LEU A 237 -4.50 7.68 10.66
C LEU A 237 -4.45 9.11 11.21
N GLU A 238 -3.94 10.06 10.42
CA GLU A 238 -3.82 11.44 10.87
C GLU A 238 -5.18 12.08 11.21
N GLU A 239 -6.25 11.68 10.49
CA GLU A 239 -7.61 12.12 10.83
C GLU A 239 -8.11 11.52 12.14
N VAL A 240 -7.87 10.23 12.39
CA VAL A 240 -8.22 9.60 13.67
C VAL A 240 -7.47 10.28 14.80
N LYS A 241 -6.15 10.45 14.67
CA LYS A 241 -5.29 11.13 15.66
C LYS A 241 -5.73 12.57 15.90
N ARG A 242 -6.03 13.33 14.84
CA ARG A 242 -6.50 14.70 14.91
C ARG A 242 -7.81 14.82 15.71
N LEU A 243 -8.78 13.93 15.45
CA LEU A 243 -10.07 13.99 16.14
C LEU A 243 -9.97 13.58 17.61
N ILE A 244 -9.10 12.61 17.93
CA ILE A 244 -8.80 12.32 19.34
C ILE A 244 -8.21 13.57 20.02
N LYS A 245 -7.24 14.26 19.38
CA LYS A 245 -6.60 15.46 19.92
C LYS A 245 -7.56 16.63 20.13
N VAL A 246 -8.59 16.76 19.30
CA VAL A 246 -9.60 17.83 19.47
C VAL A 246 -10.79 17.42 20.35
N GLY A 247 -10.73 16.24 21.00
CA GLY A 247 -11.67 15.87 22.05
C GLY A 247 -12.93 15.10 21.59
N PHE A 248 -12.92 14.45 20.43
CA PHE A 248 -14.02 13.59 19.95
C PHE A 248 -14.10 12.26 20.70
N GLY A 249 -13.48 12.11 21.85
CA GLY A 249 -13.43 10.89 22.61
C GLY A 249 -12.06 10.22 22.55
N PHE A 250 -12.03 8.91 22.66
CA PHE A 250 -10.80 8.13 22.53
C PHE A 250 -10.77 7.32 21.23
N GLY A 251 -9.64 6.70 20.88
CA GLY A 251 -9.56 5.85 19.69
C GLY A 251 -8.28 5.02 19.62
N PRO A 252 -8.26 4.00 18.75
CA PRO A 252 -7.09 3.16 18.54
C PRO A 252 -6.05 3.88 17.65
N LEU A 253 -4.78 3.83 18.04
CA LEU A 253 -3.65 4.29 17.23
C LEU A 253 -2.48 3.31 17.41
N PRO A 254 -1.62 3.13 16.38
CA PRO A 254 -0.37 2.38 16.55
C PRO A 254 0.52 3.06 17.59
N ILE A 255 0.94 2.32 18.61
CA ILE A 255 1.64 2.87 19.78
C ILE A 255 2.93 3.58 19.38
N HIS A 256 3.71 2.99 18.48
CA HIS A 256 5.00 3.54 18.05
C HIS A 256 4.88 4.85 17.27
N VAL A 257 3.80 5.00 16.50
CA VAL A 257 3.53 6.20 15.68
C VAL A 257 3.19 7.43 16.52
N VAL A 258 2.64 7.22 17.72
CA VAL A 258 2.22 8.31 18.61
C VAL A 258 3.14 8.53 19.80
N ALA A 259 4.33 7.91 19.78
CA ALA A 259 5.29 8.02 20.89
C ALA A 259 5.64 9.48 21.22
N ALA A 260 5.92 10.29 20.21
CA ALA A 260 6.22 11.72 20.39
C ALA A 260 5.01 12.51 20.95
N ASP A 261 3.79 12.15 20.59
CA ASP A 261 2.57 12.77 21.11
C ASP A 261 2.34 12.42 22.59
N ILE A 262 2.73 11.21 23.00
CA ILE A 262 2.68 10.78 24.41
C ILE A 262 3.71 11.55 25.23
N GLU A 263 4.96 11.63 24.76
CA GLU A 263 6.04 12.41 25.40
C GLU A 263 5.67 13.90 25.55
N ALA A 264 5.05 14.47 24.51
CA ALA A 264 4.54 15.84 24.51
C ALA A 264 3.26 16.02 25.35
N ARG A 265 2.74 15.00 25.99
CA ARG A 265 1.47 15.00 26.75
C ARG A 265 0.26 15.47 25.93
N GLN A 266 0.29 15.30 24.62
CA GLN A 266 -0.83 15.57 23.73
C GLN A 266 -1.78 14.39 23.64
N LEU A 267 -1.27 13.18 23.90
CA LEU A 267 -2.02 11.95 24.00
C LEU A 267 -1.70 11.22 25.31
N TRP A 268 -2.69 10.51 25.81
CA TRP A 268 -2.59 9.65 27.00
C TRP A 268 -3.04 8.25 26.62
N GLN A 269 -2.17 7.27 26.88
CA GLN A 269 -2.52 5.88 26.59
C GLN A 269 -3.53 5.34 27.60
N LEU A 270 -4.50 4.63 27.07
CA LEU A 270 -5.56 3.92 27.79
C LEU A 270 -5.35 2.41 27.67
N PRO A 271 -5.95 1.59 28.58
CA PRO A 271 -5.82 0.13 28.51
C PRO A 271 -6.40 -0.46 27.21
N PRO A 272 -5.95 -1.70 26.81
CA PRO A 272 -5.08 -2.58 27.58
C PRO A 272 -3.61 -2.19 27.47
N TYR A 273 -2.91 -2.19 28.58
CA TYR A 273 -1.47 -1.92 28.59
C TYR A 273 -0.67 -3.20 28.32
N GLU A 274 -1.23 -4.35 28.70
CA GLU A 274 -0.66 -5.67 28.44
C GLU A 274 -1.37 -6.32 27.25
N ASN A 275 -0.59 -7.01 26.40
CA ASN A 275 -1.09 -7.72 25.22
C ASN A 275 -2.04 -6.85 24.34
N PRO A 276 -1.62 -5.64 23.93
CA PRO A 276 -2.42 -4.80 23.07
C PRO A 276 -2.68 -5.49 21.72
N PRO A 277 -3.81 -5.18 21.05
CA PRO A 277 -4.11 -5.76 19.75
C PRO A 277 -2.99 -5.48 18.76
N ALA A 278 -2.61 -6.50 17.99
CA ALA A 278 -1.56 -6.39 16.98
C ALA A 278 -2.12 -6.56 15.57
N ALA A 279 -1.54 -5.87 14.62
CA ALA A 279 -1.80 -6.02 13.19
C ALA A 279 -0.49 -6.21 12.42
N ASP A 280 -0.53 -7.07 11.41
CA ASP A 280 0.60 -7.26 10.50
C ASP A 280 0.47 -6.32 9.31
N VAL A 281 1.54 -5.58 9.02
CA VAL A 281 1.70 -4.78 7.81
C VAL A 281 2.47 -5.60 6.79
N TYR A 282 1.94 -5.65 5.58
CA TYR A 282 2.45 -6.51 4.53
C TYR A 282 3.19 -5.72 3.45
N LEU A 283 4.28 -6.28 2.97
CA LEU A 283 4.78 -6.05 1.64
C LEU A 283 3.91 -6.87 0.68
N VAL A 284 3.31 -6.18 -0.29
CA VAL A 284 2.42 -6.75 -1.30
C VAL A 284 3.06 -6.61 -2.67
N THR A 285 3.19 -7.70 -3.42
CA THR A 285 3.76 -7.71 -4.76
C THR A 285 2.92 -8.59 -5.69
N ARG A 286 3.00 -8.37 -7.00
CA ARG A 286 2.33 -9.24 -7.96
C ARG A 286 3.04 -10.58 -8.08
N ARG A 287 2.26 -11.64 -7.99
CA ARG A 287 2.74 -12.99 -8.28
C ARG A 287 3.09 -13.12 -9.77
N PHE A 288 4.24 -13.63 -10.09
CA PHE A 288 4.69 -13.90 -11.47
C PHE A 288 4.95 -12.67 -12.37
N ALA A 289 4.69 -11.45 -11.93
CA ALA A 289 5.02 -10.27 -12.70
C ALA A 289 6.48 -9.87 -12.49
N ARG A 290 7.19 -9.62 -13.58
CA ARG A 290 8.52 -9.00 -13.54
C ARG A 290 8.40 -7.55 -14.00
N GLY A 291 8.89 -6.65 -13.17
CA GLY A 291 9.04 -5.24 -13.49
C GLY A 291 10.35 -4.93 -14.20
N SER A 292 10.73 -3.66 -14.21
CA SER A 292 12.06 -3.20 -14.62
C SER A 292 13.17 -3.83 -13.74
N ARG A 293 14.42 -3.74 -14.16
CA ARG A 293 15.57 -4.22 -13.39
C ARG A 293 15.61 -3.58 -11.98
N ALA A 294 15.35 -2.28 -11.89
CA ALA A 294 15.36 -1.55 -10.62
C ALA A 294 14.25 -2.05 -9.68
N GLU A 295 13.03 -2.26 -10.19
CA GLU A 295 11.89 -2.77 -9.43
C GLU A 295 12.15 -4.20 -8.92
N ASN A 296 12.60 -5.10 -9.81
CA ASN A 296 12.89 -6.47 -9.41
C ASN A 296 13.99 -6.51 -8.35
N LEU A 297 15.06 -5.72 -8.53
CA LEU A 297 16.18 -5.67 -7.60
C LEU A 297 15.76 -5.12 -6.24
N LEU A 298 14.89 -4.09 -6.19
CA LEU A 298 14.35 -3.55 -4.96
C LEU A 298 13.51 -4.61 -4.23
N VAL A 299 12.58 -5.26 -4.93
CA VAL A 299 11.69 -6.28 -4.35
C VAL A 299 12.50 -7.47 -3.84
N ASP A 300 13.40 -8.02 -4.68
CA ASP A 300 14.19 -9.20 -4.31
C ASP A 300 15.08 -8.93 -3.08
N ARG A 301 15.73 -7.76 -3.03
CA ARG A 301 16.55 -7.36 -1.88
C ARG A 301 15.74 -7.08 -0.63
N LEU A 302 14.55 -6.47 -0.78
CA LEU A 302 13.66 -6.21 0.36
C LEU A 302 13.14 -7.53 0.94
N VAL A 303 12.72 -8.47 0.11
CA VAL A 303 12.30 -9.82 0.55
C VAL A 303 13.46 -10.52 1.27
N ALA A 304 14.65 -10.52 0.68
CA ALA A 304 15.85 -11.11 1.32
C ALA A 304 16.19 -10.45 2.67
N ALA A 305 16.04 -9.12 2.78
CA ALA A 305 16.24 -8.40 4.04
C ALA A 305 15.17 -8.77 5.09
N ILE A 306 13.93 -8.95 4.67
CA ILE A 306 12.83 -9.41 5.53
C ILE A 306 13.12 -10.82 6.07
N ASP A 307 13.57 -11.73 5.20
CA ASP A 307 13.88 -13.11 5.57
C ASP A 307 15.10 -13.21 6.53
N ALA A 308 16.03 -12.26 6.40
CA ALA A 308 17.23 -12.20 7.25
C ALA A 308 16.95 -11.71 8.69
N VAL A 309 15.82 -11.04 8.93
CA VAL A 309 15.50 -10.46 10.24
C VAL A 309 14.21 -11.11 10.78
N PRO A 310 14.23 -11.73 11.97
CA PRO A 310 13.01 -12.33 12.55
C PRO A 310 11.95 -11.27 12.80
N LEU A 311 10.68 -11.67 12.81
CA LEU A 311 9.55 -10.75 13.00
C LEU A 311 9.62 -9.97 14.31
N SER A 312 10.17 -10.59 15.38
CA SER A 312 10.41 -9.91 16.66
C SER A 312 11.33 -8.67 16.54
N GLY A 313 12.29 -8.70 15.63
CA GLY A 313 13.14 -7.53 15.30
C GLY A 313 12.44 -6.49 14.39
N ARG A 314 11.24 -6.79 13.91
CA ARG A 314 10.41 -5.96 13.06
C ARG A 314 9.01 -5.77 13.67
N THR A 315 8.92 -5.78 15.02
CA THR A 315 7.70 -5.57 15.79
C THR A 315 7.82 -4.25 16.54
N TYR A 316 6.77 -3.41 16.49
CA TYR A 316 6.78 -2.06 17.05
C TYR A 316 5.59 -1.82 17.99
N PRO A 317 5.84 -1.13 19.12
CA PRO A 317 7.15 -0.75 19.64
C PRO A 317 7.98 -1.97 19.99
N ALA A 318 9.30 -1.82 19.91
CA ALA A 318 10.23 -2.88 20.27
C ALA A 318 10.05 -3.26 21.76
N GLY A 319 10.08 -4.57 22.07
CA GLY A 319 10.04 -5.05 23.44
C GLY A 319 8.67 -5.20 24.08
N LEU A 320 7.57 -4.96 23.39
CA LEU A 320 6.23 -5.25 23.94
C LEU A 320 5.99 -6.74 24.23
N ALA A 321 6.73 -7.64 23.61
CA ALA A 321 6.70 -9.07 23.93
C ALA A 321 7.44 -9.40 25.25
N ASP A 322 8.31 -8.52 25.72
CA ASP A 322 9.14 -8.71 26.91
C ASP A 322 8.81 -7.75 28.07
N SER A 323 8.00 -6.72 27.87
CA SER A 323 7.71 -5.73 28.92
C SER A 323 6.40 -6.00 29.65
N ALA A 324 6.37 -7.06 30.44
CA ALA A 324 5.46 -7.14 31.59
C ALA A 324 5.80 -6.10 32.69
N ALA A 325 6.62 -5.07 32.41
CA ALA A 325 7.19 -4.22 33.46
C ALA A 325 7.45 -2.75 33.10
N ALA A 326 6.88 -2.20 32.03
CA ALA A 326 6.90 -0.75 31.86
C ALA A 326 5.51 -0.14 32.14
N THR A 327 5.16 -0.09 33.42
CA THR A 327 4.12 0.82 33.90
C THR A 327 4.60 2.26 33.61
N PRO A 328 3.72 3.22 33.19
CA PRO A 328 4.11 4.63 32.98
C PRO A 328 4.56 5.36 34.26
N ALA A 329 5.21 4.66 35.17
CA ALA A 329 5.57 5.17 36.48
C ALA A 329 6.98 5.76 36.57
N ASP A 330 7.82 5.55 35.57
CA ASP A 330 9.27 5.87 35.64
C ASP A 330 9.74 6.88 34.56
N ILE A 331 8.87 7.78 34.14
CA ILE A 331 9.30 8.96 33.39
C ILE A 331 9.17 10.17 34.30
N PRO A 332 10.28 10.87 34.62
CA PRO A 332 10.32 11.98 35.58
C PRO A 332 9.46 13.17 35.20
#